data_68f640bc03d95bcec2da6be5de92e7f5
#
_entry.id   68f640bc03d95bcec2da6be5de92e7f5
#
_cell.length_a   1.000
_cell.length_b   1.000
_cell.length_c   1.000
_cell.angle_alpha   90.00
_cell.angle_beta   90.00
_cell.angle_gamma   90.00
#
_symmetry.space_group_name_H-M   'P 1'
#
loop_
_entity.id
_entity.type
_entity.pdbx_description
1 polymer ?
#
loop_
_entity_poly.entity_id
_entity_poly.type
_entity_poly.pdbx_seq_one_letter_code
_entity_poly.pdbx_strand_id
1 'polypeptide(L)'
;EIEMKKGTEMPMEGLVETENGTFSSIQEALDDLEHHPDTVRRILVHPGIYEEQVTVRVPGVTICGESRETAEQTVITCALGARTILDDGKKRGTFRTYTMFVDAPDVTLENLTIENGAGPGTEVGQAIALYADGDRLCVRGCRLLGWQDTLFTAPLPPKEIEKDGFIGPKQFAPRTKTRQYYEDCYIEGEVDFIFGGAMAWFENCTLFSKNVDREIKGYVTAPSTPEDQRFGYVMSHCRFESNCPEK
;
A
#
# COMPACT_ATOMS: atom_id res chain seq x y z
N GLU A 1 -8.14 0.36 -48.62
CA GLU A 1 -7.59 -0.02 -47.30
C GLU A 1 -7.61 1.22 -46.42
N ILE A 2 -8.53 1.25 -45.46
CA ILE A 2 -8.64 2.33 -44.46
C ILE A 2 -8.00 1.80 -43.20
N GLU A 3 -6.78 2.29 -42.88
CA GLU A 3 -6.17 2.09 -41.60
C GLU A 3 -7.02 2.77 -40.50
N MET A 4 -7.69 1.95 -39.69
CA MET A 4 -8.28 2.43 -38.45
C MET A 4 -7.14 2.78 -37.47
N LYS A 5 -6.94 4.08 -37.24
CA LYS A 5 -6.13 4.58 -36.14
C LYS A 5 -6.73 4.05 -34.83
N LYS A 6 -5.93 3.29 -34.07
CA LYS A 6 -6.25 2.96 -32.67
C LYS A 6 -6.49 4.29 -31.95
N GLY A 7 -7.72 4.51 -31.52
CA GLY A 7 -8.05 5.62 -30.63
C GLY A 7 -7.24 5.50 -29.36
N THR A 8 -6.53 6.54 -29.00
CA THR A 8 -5.95 6.71 -27.67
C THR A 8 -7.16 6.85 -26.73
N GLU A 9 -7.52 5.78 -26.02
CA GLU A 9 -8.47 5.89 -24.91
C GLU A 9 -7.88 6.90 -23.93
N MET A 10 -8.58 8.01 -23.72
CA MET A 10 -8.24 8.95 -22.67
C MET A 10 -8.37 8.20 -21.33
N PRO A 11 -7.43 8.40 -20.38
CA PRO A 11 -7.59 7.82 -19.05
C PRO A 11 -8.95 8.25 -18.52
N MET A 12 -9.74 7.28 -18.01
CA MET A 12 -11.01 7.60 -17.36
C MET A 12 -10.72 8.49 -16.16
N GLU A 13 -11.32 9.69 -16.14
CA GLU A 13 -11.30 10.53 -14.96
C GLU A 13 -11.96 9.74 -13.82
N GLY A 14 -11.23 9.54 -12.75
CA GLY A 14 -11.70 8.77 -11.61
C GLY A 14 -12.90 9.46 -10.95
N LEU A 15 -13.84 8.67 -10.47
CA LEU A 15 -14.99 9.10 -9.69
C LEU A 15 -14.99 8.38 -8.34
N VAL A 16 -15.15 9.14 -7.27
CA VAL A 16 -15.24 8.64 -5.89
C VAL A 16 -16.57 9.05 -5.29
N GLU A 17 -17.26 8.12 -4.67
CA GLU A 17 -18.59 8.36 -4.11
C GLU A 17 -18.67 8.05 -2.62
N THR A 18 -19.37 8.89 -1.89
CA THR A 18 -19.84 8.65 -0.52
C THR A 18 -21.35 8.90 -0.44
N GLU A 19 -21.97 8.67 0.72
CA GLU A 19 -23.37 9.07 0.97
C GLU A 19 -23.58 10.58 0.80
N ASN A 20 -22.54 11.39 1.01
CA ASN A 20 -22.61 12.85 0.95
C ASN A 20 -22.49 13.40 -0.48
N GLY A 21 -21.98 12.63 -1.44
CA GLY A 21 -21.79 13.08 -2.82
C GLY A 21 -20.65 12.41 -3.56
N THR A 22 -20.20 13.09 -4.62
CA THR A 22 -19.14 12.63 -5.51
C THR A 22 -17.92 13.54 -5.42
N PHE A 23 -16.73 12.95 -5.53
CA PHE A 23 -15.44 13.61 -5.36
C PHE A 23 -14.51 13.23 -6.51
N SER A 24 -13.52 14.05 -6.77
CA SER A 24 -12.49 13.80 -7.80
C SER A 24 -11.31 12.99 -7.24
N SER A 25 -11.15 12.93 -5.90
CA SER A 25 -10.08 12.19 -5.25
C SER A 25 -10.56 11.44 -4.01
N ILE A 26 -9.80 10.42 -3.62
CA ILE A 26 -10.08 9.64 -2.41
C ILE A 26 -9.81 10.49 -1.16
N GLN A 27 -8.77 11.34 -1.21
CA GLN A 27 -8.45 12.21 -0.09
C GLN A 27 -9.57 13.22 0.19
N GLU A 28 -10.16 13.84 -0.85
CA GLU A 28 -11.32 14.73 -0.68
C GLU A 28 -12.51 14.01 -0.04
N ALA A 29 -12.80 12.78 -0.43
CA ALA A 29 -13.87 11.99 0.17
C ALA A 29 -13.58 11.65 1.64
N LEU A 30 -12.33 11.36 1.99
CA LEU A 30 -11.91 11.12 3.38
C LEU A 30 -12.02 12.39 4.22
N ASP A 31 -11.58 13.52 3.69
CA ASP A 31 -11.65 14.83 4.37
C ASP A 31 -13.12 15.24 4.61
N ASP A 32 -14.02 14.95 3.67
CA ASP A 32 -15.46 15.13 3.86
C ASP A 32 -16.00 14.28 5.02
N LEU A 33 -15.63 12.99 5.07
CA LEU A 33 -16.06 12.09 6.16
C LEU A 33 -15.51 12.50 7.53
N GLU A 34 -14.31 13.09 7.60
CA GLU A 34 -13.78 13.65 8.86
C GLU A 34 -14.65 14.80 9.39
N HIS A 35 -15.19 15.63 8.50
CA HIS A 35 -16.07 16.75 8.85
C HIS A 35 -17.54 16.33 9.10
N HIS A 36 -17.94 15.14 8.66
CA HIS A 36 -19.29 14.62 8.78
C HIS A 36 -19.31 13.25 9.51
N PRO A 37 -19.00 13.21 10.83
CA PRO A 37 -18.78 11.96 11.56
C PRO A 37 -20.02 11.05 11.68
N ASP A 38 -21.21 11.58 11.45
CA ASP A 38 -22.50 10.84 11.52
C ASP A 38 -22.86 10.14 10.20
N THR A 39 -22.07 10.37 9.14
CA THR A 39 -22.27 9.77 7.82
C THR A 39 -21.79 8.32 7.77
N VAL A 40 -22.36 7.51 6.90
CA VAL A 40 -21.87 6.16 6.62
C VAL A 40 -20.44 6.22 6.12
N ARG A 41 -19.53 5.57 6.83
CA ARG A 41 -18.08 5.58 6.54
C ARG A 41 -17.74 4.59 5.44
N ARG A 42 -18.23 4.85 4.25
CA ARG A 42 -17.98 4.06 3.06
C ARG A 42 -17.66 4.96 1.87
N ILE A 43 -16.56 4.65 1.19
CA ILE A 43 -16.10 5.30 -0.02
C ILE A 43 -16.11 4.26 -1.14
N LEU A 44 -16.88 4.49 -2.19
CA LEU A 44 -16.86 3.72 -3.42
C LEU A 44 -15.94 4.41 -4.43
N VAL A 45 -14.94 3.67 -4.91
CA VAL A 45 -13.96 4.15 -5.90
C VAL A 45 -14.25 3.45 -7.22
N HIS A 46 -14.65 4.23 -8.21
CA HIS A 46 -14.92 3.70 -9.55
C HIS A 46 -13.61 3.40 -10.31
N PRO A 47 -13.65 2.56 -11.35
CA PRO A 47 -12.48 2.34 -12.21
C PRO A 47 -11.87 3.65 -12.71
N GLY A 48 -10.57 3.79 -12.57
CA GLY A 48 -9.81 4.99 -12.91
C GLY A 48 -8.40 4.94 -12.33
N ILE A 49 -7.57 5.92 -12.70
CA ILE A 49 -6.23 6.10 -12.17
C ILE A 49 -6.24 7.35 -11.28
N TYR A 50 -5.96 7.16 -10.01
CA TYR A 50 -5.92 8.19 -8.97
C TYR A 50 -4.47 8.43 -8.58
N GLU A 51 -3.87 9.47 -9.19
CA GLU A 51 -2.48 9.87 -8.89
C GLU A 51 -2.47 10.77 -7.65
N GLU A 52 -2.52 10.15 -6.47
CA GLU A 52 -2.56 10.86 -5.20
C GLU A 52 -1.85 10.09 -4.07
N GLN A 53 -1.35 10.82 -3.09
CA GLN A 53 -0.85 10.28 -1.83
C GLN A 53 -1.95 10.38 -0.78
N VAL A 54 -2.52 9.24 -0.38
CA VAL A 54 -3.71 9.17 0.48
C VAL A 54 -3.33 8.92 1.94
N THR A 55 -3.94 9.66 2.86
CA THR A 55 -3.84 9.42 4.31
C THR A 55 -5.22 9.14 4.90
N VAL A 56 -5.42 7.93 5.43
CA VAL A 56 -6.68 7.47 6.00
C VAL A 56 -6.68 7.68 7.52
N ARG A 57 -7.40 8.69 8.01
CA ARG A 57 -7.55 9.00 9.44
C ARG A 57 -8.95 8.74 9.99
N VAL A 58 -9.88 8.31 9.15
CA VAL A 58 -11.27 8.02 9.53
C VAL A 58 -11.38 6.60 10.09
N PRO A 59 -11.61 6.41 11.41
CA PRO A 59 -11.76 5.08 11.99
C PRO A 59 -13.01 4.37 11.42
N GLY A 60 -12.89 3.07 11.16
CA GLY A 60 -14.01 2.25 10.68
C GLY A 60 -14.44 2.53 9.25
N VAL A 61 -13.65 3.27 8.45
CA VAL A 61 -13.99 3.52 7.05
C VAL A 61 -13.74 2.27 6.19
N THR A 62 -14.65 2.04 5.25
CA THR A 62 -14.46 1.09 4.15
C THR A 62 -14.19 1.86 2.87
N ILE A 63 -13.04 1.61 2.24
CA ILE A 63 -12.69 2.13 0.91
C ILE A 63 -12.72 0.94 -0.05
N CYS A 64 -13.60 0.96 -1.04
CA CYS A 64 -13.81 -0.19 -1.91
C CYS A 64 -13.93 0.19 -3.38
N GLY A 65 -13.33 -0.60 -4.25
CA GLY A 65 -13.66 -0.63 -5.68
C GLY A 65 -15.01 -1.30 -5.91
N GLU A 66 -15.54 -1.22 -7.13
CA GLU A 66 -16.85 -1.77 -7.48
C GLU A 66 -16.93 -3.28 -7.32
N SER A 67 -15.90 -3.99 -7.75
CA SER A 67 -15.82 -5.45 -7.69
C SER A 67 -14.36 -5.93 -7.76
N ARG A 68 -14.17 -7.23 -7.50
CA ARG A 68 -12.86 -7.86 -7.64
C ARG A 68 -12.37 -7.89 -9.10
N GLU A 69 -13.28 -8.04 -10.03
CA GLU A 69 -12.98 -8.08 -11.47
C GLU A 69 -12.47 -6.73 -11.99
N THR A 70 -12.87 -5.64 -11.36
CA THR A 70 -12.44 -4.28 -11.71
C THR A 70 -11.28 -3.75 -10.87
N ALA A 71 -10.77 -4.52 -9.90
CA ALA A 71 -9.69 -4.11 -9.02
C ALA A 71 -8.42 -3.68 -9.78
N GLU A 72 -8.11 -4.31 -10.92
CA GLU A 72 -6.98 -3.93 -11.78
C GLU A 72 -7.17 -2.58 -12.49
N GLN A 73 -8.39 -2.12 -12.59
CA GLN A 73 -8.77 -0.86 -13.25
C GLN A 73 -8.99 0.28 -12.25
N THR A 74 -9.00 -0.03 -10.95
CA THR A 74 -9.20 0.94 -9.85
C THR A 74 -7.86 1.16 -9.16
N VAL A 75 -7.04 2.05 -9.71
CA VAL A 75 -5.62 2.18 -9.37
C VAL A 75 -5.35 3.49 -8.61
N ILE A 76 -4.87 3.36 -7.39
CA ILE A 76 -4.35 4.47 -6.59
C ILE A 76 -2.83 4.39 -6.68
N THR A 77 -2.16 5.44 -7.18
CA THR A 77 -0.74 5.37 -7.50
C THR A 77 0.02 6.65 -7.15
N CYS A 78 1.27 6.48 -6.77
CA CYS A 78 2.30 7.49 -6.71
C CYS A 78 3.62 6.91 -7.24
N ALA A 79 4.58 7.77 -7.52
CA ALA A 79 5.94 7.37 -7.91
C ALA A 79 6.97 8.03 -6.96
N LEU A 80 7.04 7.54 -5.71
CA LEU A 80 7.80 8.16 -4.62
C LEU A 80 8.90 7.22 -4.11
N GLY A 81 10.16 7.47 -4.48
CA GLY A 81 11.31 6.69 -4.03
C GLY A 81 12.07 7.33 -2.86
N ALA A 82 12.65 6.50 -1.98
CA ALA A 82 13.36 6.94 -0.78
C ALA A 82 14.63 7.75 -1.08
N ARG A 83 15.28 7.51 -2.23
CA ARG A 83 16.50 8.21 -2.65
C ARG A 83 16.25 9.58 -3.27
N THR A 84 15.00 9.94 -3.54
CA THR A 84 14.65 11.26 -4.09
C THR A 84 15.17 12.37 -3.17
N ILE A 85 15.89 13.32 -3.74
CA ILE A 85 16.34 14.51 -3.02
C ILE A 85 15.20 15.52 -3.00
N LEU A 86 14.84 15.98 -1.82
CA LEU A 86 13.82 17.00 -1.60
C LEU A 86 14.43 18.41 -1.68
N ASP A 87 13.58 19.44 -1.70
CA ASP A 87 13.99 20.84 -1.82
C ASP A 87 14.93 21.30 -0.70
N ASP A 88 14.87 20.65 0.46
CA ASP A 88 15.77 20.91 1.59
C ASP A 88 17.13 20.23 1.46
N GLY A 89 17.40 19.55 0.33
CA GLY A 89 18.64 18.84 0.03
C GLY A 89 18.77 17.46 0.71
N LYS A 90 17.76 17.01 1.42
CA LYS A 90 17.76 15.70 2.09
C LYS A 90 17.04 14.64 1.27
N LYS A 91 17.39 13.37 1.49
CA LYS A 91 16.63 12.25 0.91
C LYS A 91 15.23 12.20 1.48
N ARG A 92 14.26 11.78 0.66
CA ARG A 92 12.88 11.52 1.10
C ARG A 92 12.84 10.54 2.28
N GLY A 93 13.61 9.45 2.23
CA GLY A 93 13.58 8.37 3.21
C GLY A 93 12.36 7.47 3.03
N THR A 94 12.45 6.26 3.58
CA THR A 94 11.48 5.17 3.35
C THR A 94 10.04 5.56 3.73
N PHE A 95 9.84 6.07 4.92
CA PHE A 95 8.49 6.23 5.49
C PHE A 95 7.72 7.48 5.03
N ARG A 96 8.22 8.18 4.01
CA ARG A 96 7.54 9.27 3.30
C ARG A 96 7.21 8.91 1.84
N THR A 97 7.42 7.64 1.46
CA THR A 97 7.22 7.18 0.07
C THR A 97 5.85 6.56 -0.19
N TYR A 98 5.05 6.35 0.83
CA TYR A 98 3.77 5.64 0.70
C TYR A 98 2.83 6.26 -0.33
N THR A 99 2.11 5.40 -1.02
CA THR A 99 0.94 5.81 -1.82
C THR A 99 -0.26 5.97 -0.90
N MET A 100 -0.53 4.97 -0.07
CA MET A 100 -1.59 5.06 0.94
C MET A 100 -1.04 4.80 2.35
N PHE A 101 -1.39 5.68 3.28
CA PHE A 101 -1.08 5.56 4.71
C PHE A 101 -2.36 5.39 5.51
N VAL A 102 -2.53 4.24 6.16
CA VAL A 102 -3.66 3.95 7.05
C VAL A 102 -3.25 4.26 8.48
N ASP A 103 -3.76 5.36 9.02
CA ASP A 103 -3.50 5.88 10.38
C ASP A 103 -4.76 5.86 11.27
N ALA A 104 -5.63 4.89 11.04
CA ALA A 104 -6.87 4.74 11.82
C ALA A 104 -7.18 3.26 12.06
N PRO A 105 -7.81 2.91 13.19
CA PRO A 105 -8.25 1.54 13.44
C PRO A 105 -9.51 1.20 12.64
N ASP A 106 -9.77 -0.11 12.53
CA ASP A 106 -10.99 -0.68 11.95
C ASP A 106 -11.23 -0.32 10.47
N VAL A 107 -10.17 0.00 9.74
CA VAL A 107 -10.25 0.32 8.30
C VAL A 107 -10.37 -0.96 7.48
N THR A 108 -11.21 -0.90 6.44
CA THR A 108 -11.33 -1.96 5.44
C THR A 108 -10.99 -1.41 4.05
N LEU A 109 -10.11 -2.11 3.32
CA LEU A 109 -9.76 -1.85 1.93
C LEU A 109 -10.21 -3.04 1.08
N GLU A 110 -11.00 -2.80 0.02
CA GLU A 110 -11.55 -3.89 -0.80
C GLU A 110 -11.44 -3.59 -2.30
N ASN A 111 -10.99 -4.58 -3.08
CA ASN A 111 -11.05 -4.55 -4.54
C ASN A 111 -10.37 -3.32 -5.18
N LEU A 112 -9.19 -2.98 -4.69
CA LEU A 112 -8.39 -1.84 -5.13
C LEU A 112 -6.99 -2.29 -5.55
N THR A 113 -6.40 -1.57 -6.48
CA THR A 113 -4.95 -1.60 -6.71
C THR A 113 -4.30 -0.40 -6.04
N ILE A 114 -3.31 -0.64 -5.18
CA ILE A 114 -2.48 0.38 -4.54
C ILE A 114 -1.06 0.15 -5.02
N GLU A 115 -0.51 1.12 -5.74
CA GLU A 115 0.78 0.99 -6.40
C GLU A 115 1.75 2.09 -5.95
N ASN A 116 3.01 1.73 -5.76
CA ASN A 116 4.09 2.70 -5.84
C ASN A 116 4.90 2.44 -7.11
N GLY A 117 4.70 3.28 -8.11
CA GLY A 117 5.29 3.17 -9.45
C GLY A 117 6.70 3.76 -9.57
N ALA A 118 7.42 4.02 -8.47
CA ALA A 118 8.74 4.66 -8.52
C ALA A 118 9.81 3.84 -9.25
N GLY A 119 9.67 2.50 -9.27
CA GLY A 119 10.60 1.61 -9.96
C GLY A 119 11.49 0.78 -9.03
N PRO A 120 12.50 0.08 -9.60
CA PRO A 120 13.35 -0.85 -8.86
C PRO A 120 14.11 -0.19 -7.71
N GLY A 121 14.24 -0.90 -6.59
CA GLY A 121 14.97 -0.43 -5.40
C GLY A 121 16.45 -0.18 -5.64
N THR A 122 17.05 -0.81 -6.67
CA THR A 122 18.42 -0.51 -7.14
C THR A 122 18.56 0.94 -7.57
N GLU A 123 17.52 1.54 -8.12
CA GLU A 123 17.48 2.91 -8.65
C GLU A 123 16.94 3.89 -7.60
N VAL A 124 15.75 3.61 -7.07
CA VAL A 124 14.97 4.57 -6.27
C VAL A 124 15.03 4.32 -4.76
N GLY A 125 15.56 3.16 -4.34
CA GLY A 125 15.51 2.69 -2.95
C GLY A 125 14.13 2.14 -2.58
N GLN A 126 13.78 2.22 -1.31
CA GLN A 126 12.50 1.81 -0.78
C GLN A 126 11.36 2.66 -1.35
N ALA A 127 10.20 2.04 -1.59
CA ALA A 127 9.05 2.71 -2.18
C ALA A 127 7.74 2.00 -1.75
N ILE A 128 7.15 2.48 -0.65
CA ILE A 128 5.99 1.87 -0.02
C ILE A 128 4.72 2.13 -0.85
N ALA A 129 3.98 1.09 -1.22
CA ALA A 129 2.63 1.25 -1.74
C ALA A 129 1.63 1.43 -0.58
N LEU A 130 1.58 0.51 0.37
CA LEU A 130 0.70 0.58 1.53
C LEU A 130 1.50 0.66 2.84
N TYR A 131 1.35 1.78 3.57
CA TYR A 131 1.81 1.95 4.94
C TYR A 131 0.63 1.66 5.89
N ALA A 132 0.61 0.48 6.48
CA ALA A 132 -0.48 -0.01 7.31
C ALA A 132 -0.14 0.17 8.81
N ASP A 133 -0.69 1.21 9.46
CA ASP A 133 -0.48 1.52 10.88
C ASP A 133 -1.80 1.55 11.70
N GLY A 134 -2.89 1.09 11.12
CA GLY A 134 -4.18 0.93 11.82
C GLY A 134 -4.31 -0.45 12.49
N ASP A 135 -4.77 -0.49 13.75
CA ASP A 135 -5.15 -1.77 14.36
C ASP A 135 -6.46 -2.29 13.76
N ARG A 136 -6.58 -3.60 13.60
CA ARG A 136 -7.72 -4.29 12.96
C ARG A 136 -7.99 -3.83 11.51
N LEU A 137 -6.89 -3.56 10.78
CA LEU A 137 -6.97 -3.34 9.34
C LEU A 137 -7.36 -4.64 8.63
N CYS A 138 -8.30 -4.53 7.70
CA CYS A 138 -8.71 -5.62 6.82
C CYS A 138 -8.52 -5.22 5.36
N VAL A 139 -7.80 -6.04 4.58
CA VAL A 139 -7.52 -5.82 3.16
C VAL A 139 -7.97 -7.04 2.38
N ARG A 140 -8.93 -6.89 1.47
CA ARG A 140 -9.54 -7.99 0.73
C ARG A 140 -9.56 -7.76 -0.77
N GLY A 141 -9.17 -8.77 -1.53
CA GLY A 141 -9.22 -8.71 -2.99
C GLY A 141 -8.41 -7.57 -3.60
N CYS A 142 -7.46 -7.02 -2.85
CA CYS A 142 -6.62 -5.90 -3.28
C CYS A 142 -5.34 -6.37 -3.96
N ARG A 143 -4.76 -5.48 -4.75
CA ARG A 143 -3.45 -5.64 -5.35
C ARG A 143 -2.51 -4.59 -4.77
N LEU A 144 -1.40 -5.02 -4.20
CA LEU A 144 -0.35 -4.14 -3.68
C LEU A 144 0.86 -4.29 -4.59
N LEU A 145 1.12 -3.25 -5.37
CA LEU A 145 2.14 -3.28 -6.42
C LEU A 145 3.31 -2.37 -6.08
N GLY A 146 4.51 -2.90 -6.17
CA GLY A 146 5.72 -2.15 -5.90
C GLY A 146 6.98 -2.94 -6.25
N TRP A 147 8.08 -2.52 -5.66
CA TRP A 147 9.39 -3.14 -5.83
C TRP A 147 10.00 -3.42 -4.45
N GLN A 148 10.95 -2.61 -3.99
CA GLN A 148 11.49 -2.73 -2.63
C GLN A 148 10.52 -2.10 -1.61
N ASP A 149 10.20 -2.82 -0.53
CA ASP A 149 9.40 -2.33 0.59
C ASP A 149 7.93 -2.02 0.23
N THR A 150 7.25 -2.83 -0.57
CA THR A 150 5.89 -2.57 -1.06
C THR A 150 4.85 -2.40 0.05
N LEU A 151 4.83 -3.29 1.05
CA LEU A 151 3.89 -3.29 2.17
C LEU A 151 4.62 -3.14 3.50
N PHE A 152 4.41 -2.00 4.15
CA PHE A 152 4.85 -1.81 5.55
C PHE A 152 3.71 -2.08 6.53
N THR A 153 3.94 -3.01 7.47
CA THR A 153 3.00 -3.40 8.52
C THR A 153 3.51 -2.90 9.88
N ALA A 154 3.02 -1.74 10.32
CA ALA A 154 3.46 -1.12 11.57
C ALA A 154 3.23 -2.02 12.81
N PRO A 155 3.96 -1.79 13.91
CA PRO A 155 4.72 -0.58 14.19
C PRO A 155 6.14 -0.59 13.63
N LEU A 156 6.74 0.61 13.62
CA LEU A 156 8.19 0.77 13.48
C LEU A 156 8.93 0.05 14.60
N PRO A 157 10.16 -0.44 14.37
CA PRO A 157 11.01 -0.96 15.44
C PRO A 157 11.26 0.09 16.56
N PRO A 158 11.65 -0.34 17.77
CA PRO A 158 11.87 0.58 18.88
C PRO A 158 13.00 1.59 18.62
N LYS A 159 14.00 1.22 17.83
CA LYS A 159 15.18 2.03 17.53
C LYS A 159 15.50 2.05 16.06
N GLU A 160 15.97 3.19 15.57
CA GLU A 160 16.53 3.32 14.23
C GLU A 160 17.82 2.51 14.10
N ILE A 161 18.02 1.90 12.94
CA ILE A 161 19.28 1.25 12.56
C ILE A 161 20.28 2.31 12.07
N GLU A 162 19.78 3.26 11.27
CA GLU A 162 20.53 4.39 10.74
C GLU A 162 19.93 5.70 11.28
N LYS A 163 20.77 6.72 11.44
CA LYS A 163 20.32 8.05 11.83
C LYS A 163 19.29 8.57 10.82
N ASP A 164 18.18 9.08 11.34
CA ASP A 164 17.05 9.61 10.55
C ASP A 164 16.36 8.54 9.66
N GLY A 165 16.58 7.25 9.95
CA GLY A 165 16.00 6.14 9.18
C GLY A 165 14.47 6.07 9.26
N PHE A 166 13.86 6.62 10.31
CA PHE A 166 12.41 6.61 10.54
C PHE A 166 11.72 7.94 10.20
N ILE A 167 12.40 8.86 9.52
CA ILE A 167 11.76 10.12 9.11
C ILE A 167 10.46 9.82 8.35
N GLY A 168 9.34 10.27 8.92
CA GLY A 168 8.00 10.03 8.39
C GLY A 168 6.90 10.31 9.41
N PRO A 169 5.65 9.99 9.09
CA PRO A 169 4.49 10.39 9.90
C PRO A 169 4.49 9.78 11.30
N LYS A 170 5.17 8.64 11.51
CA LYS A 170 5.19 7.91 12.79
C LYS A 170 6.56 7.91 13.48
N GLN A 171 7.51 8.75 13.06
CA GLN A 171 8.86 8.78 13.61
C GLN A 171 8.87 8.85 15.16
N PHE A 172 8.05 9.71 15.73
CA PHE A 172 7.97 9.94 17.19
C PHE A 172 6.72 9.34 17.82
N ALA A 173 5.89 8.63 17.07
CA ALA A 173 4.68 8.02 17.58
C ALA A 173 4.99 6.81 18.50
N PRO A 174 4.10 6.49 19.46
CA PRO A 174 4.19 5.25 20.21
C PRO A 174 4.22 4.03 19.29
N ARG A 175 4.98 3.01 19.64
CA ARG A 175 5.09 1.75 18.90
C ARG A 175 3.90 0.85 19.25
N THR A 176 2.70 1.28 18.86
CA THR A 176 1.45 0.55 19.12
C THR A 176 1.38 -0.70 18.25
N LYS A 177 1.21 -1.85 18.88
CA LYS A 177 1.04 -3.13 18.17
C LYS A 177 -0.25 -3.12 17.38
N THR A 178 -0.21 -3.63 16.16
CA THR A 178 -1.34 -3.70 15.25
C THR A 178 -1.66 -5.13 14.84
N ARG A 179 -2.94 -5.38 14.57
CA ARG A 179 -3.46 -6.61 13.98
C ARG A 179 -3.96 -6.30 12.60
N GLN A 180 -3.54 -7.11 11.63
CA GLN A 180 -3.86 -6.88 10.23
C GLN A 180 -4.25 -8.20 9.56
N TYR A 181 -5.23 -8.15 8.68
CA TYR A 181 -5.74 -9.29 7.95
C TYR A 181 -5.78 -9.00 6.45
N TYR A 182 -5.15 -9.85 5.68
CA TYR A 182 -5.06 -9.77 4.22
C TYR A 182 -5.68 -11.01 3.62
N GLU A 183 -6.72 -10.88 2.80
CA GLU A 183 -7.44 -11.99 2.21
C GLU A 183 -7.54 -11.83 0.70
N ASP A 184 -7.24 -12.92 -0.03
CA ASP A 184 -7.34 -12.93 -1.50
C ASP A 184 -6.54 -11.82 -2.20
N CYS A 185 -5.46 -11.34 -1.59
CA CYS A 185 -4.65 -10.26 -2.13
C CYS A 185 -3.55 -10.78 -3.06
N TYR A 186 -3.19 -9.93 -4.02
CA TYR A 186 -1.97 -10.07 -4.80
C TYR A 186 -0.96 -9.03 -4.31
N ILE A 187 0.21 -9.46 -3.87
CA ILE A 187 1.26 -8.58 -3.33
C ILE A 187 2.56 -8.88 -4.07
N GLU A 188 3.14 -7.88 -4.71
CA GLU A 188 4.37 -8.06 -5.45
C GLU A 188 5.49 -7.13 -5.01
N GLY A 189 6.72 -7.59 -5.22
CA GLY A 189 7.90 -6.80 -4.98
C GLY A 189 9.19 -7.57 -5.19
N GLU A 190 10.31 -7.01 -4.75
CA GLU A 190 11.63 -7.61 -4.88
C GLU A 190 12.29 -7.88 -3.52
N VAL A 191 12.76 -6.85 -2.82
CA VAL A 191 13.44 -6.96 -1.53
C VAL A 191 12.50 -6.49 -0.44
N ASP A 192 12.36 -7.31 0.61
CA ASP A 192 11.64 -6.98 1.84
C ASP A 192 10.22 -6.43 1.56
N PHE A 193 9.57 -6.96 0.51
CA PHE A 193 8.35 -6.35 0.01
C PHE A 193 7.14 -6.48 0.95
N ILE A 194 7.26 -7.28 2.02
CA ILE A 194 6.37 -7.26 3.19
C ILE A 194 7.24 -7.12 4.42
N PHE A 195 7.21 -5.98 5.10
CA PHE A 195 8.07 -5.72 6.25
C PHE A 195 7.35 -4.99 7.39
N GLY A 196 7.89 -5.07 8.60
CA GLY A 196 7.35 -4.39 9.77
C GLY A 196 6.97 -5.30 10.93
N GLY A 197 6.25 -4.76 11.92
CA GLY A 197 6.07 -5.36 13.23
C GLY A 197 4.68 -5.89 13.58
N ALA A 198 3.71 -5.87 12.67
CA ALA A 198 2.34 -6.27 12.96
C ALA A 198 2.16 -7.76 13.28
N MET A 199 1.10 -8.09 13.98
CA MET A 199 0.47 -9.41 13.90
C MET A 199 -0.37 -9.43 12.62
N ALA A 200 0.19 -9.97 11.55
CA ALA A 200 -0.45 -9.98 10.24
C ALA A 200 -0.75 -11.40 9.77
N TRP A 201 -2.01 -11.62 9.38
CA TRP A 201 -2.47 -12.87 8.80
C TRP A 201 -2.78 -12.68 7.32
N PHE A 202 -2.14 -13.48 6.50
CA PHE A 202 -2.34 -13.53 5.05
C PHE A 202 -3.08 -14.82 4.71
N GLU A 203 -4.29 -14.73 4.20
CA GLU A 203 -5.13 -15.85 3.80
C GLU A 203 -5.33 -15.88 2.29
N ASN A 204 -5.02 -17.00 1.66
CA ASN A 204 -5.20 -17.22 0.22
C ASN A 204 -4.59 -16.11 -0.67
N CYS A 205 -3.48 -15.49 -0.23
CA CYS A 205 -2.79 -14.46 -0.98
C CYS A 205 -1.79 -15.04 -1.98
N THR A 206 -1.54 -14.31 -3.06
CA THR A 206 -0.42 -14.55 -3.97
C THR A 206 0.69 -13.55 -3.67
N LEU A 207 1.88 -14.06 -3.31
CA LEU A 207 3.07 -13.29 -3.02
C LEU A 207 4.05 -13.45 -4.17
N PHE A 208 4.22 -12.41 -4.98
CA PHE A 208 4.96 -12.49 -6.24
C PHE A 208 6.31 -11.79 -6.15
N SER A 209 7.40 -12.56 -6.28
CA SER A 209 8.78 -12.04 -6.31
C SER A 209 9.18 -11.64 -7.72
N LYS A 210 9.45 -10.34 -7.90
CA LYS A 210 9.89 -9.77 -9.17
C LYS A 210 11.36 -10.08 -9.43
N ASN A 211 11.69 -10.42 -10.69
CA ASN A 211 13.07 -10.58 -11.10
C ASN A 211 13.78 -9.23 -11.18
N VAL A 212 14.94 -9.14 -10.58
CA VAL A 212 15.84 -7.98 -10.64
C VAL A 212 17.25 -8.44 -11.01
N ASP A 213 18.03 -7.53 -11.61
CA ASP A 213 19.40 -7.84 -12.02
C ASP A 213 20.38 -7.75 -10.82
N ARG A 214 20.35 -8.78 -9.98
CA ARG A 214 21.29 -8.98 -8.86
C ARG A 214 21.42 -10.47 -8.53
N GLU A 215 22.48 -10.85 -7.81
CA GLU A 215 22.75 -12.24 -7.44
C GLU A 215 21.62 -12.82 -6.56
N ILE A 216 21.27 -12.12 -5.48
CA ILE A 216 20.10 -12.44 -4.65
C ILE A 216 18.93 -11.61 -5.18
N LYS A 217 17.92 -12.28 -5.75
CA LYS A 217 16.81 -11.62 -6.43
C LYS A 217 15.91 -10.84 -5.48
N GLY A 218 15.75 -11.27 -4.23
CA GLY A 218 14.96 -10.56 -3.24
C GLY A 218 14.62 -11.37 -2.00
N TYR A 219 13.82 -10.77 -1.16
CA TYR A 219 13.25 -11.37 0.05
C TYR A 219 11.76 -11.04 0.12
N VAL A 220 10.93 -12.04 0.38
CA VAL A 220 9.48 -11.84 0.51
C VAL A 220 9.16 -11.01 1.76
N THR A 221 9.83 -11.31 2.88
CA THR A 221 9.51 -10.68 4.16
C THR A 221 10.75 -10.25 4.94
N ALA A 222 10.60 -9.12 5.67
CA ALA A 222 11.54 -8.64 6.67
C ALA A 222 10.78 -8.25 7.96
N PRO A 223 10.30 -9.22 8.75
CA PRO A 223 9.52 -8.94 9.94
C PRO A 223 10.38 -8.36 11.07
N SER A 224 9.85 -7.37 11.77
CA SER A 224 10.41 -6.80 12.99
C SER A 224 9.45 -6.97 14.19
N THR A 225 8.93 -8.17 14.33
CA THR A 225 7.92 -8.52 15.35
C THR A 225 8.40 -8.19 16.76
N PRO A 226 7.69 -7.36 17.53
CA PRO A 226 7.99 -7.12 18.94
C PRO A 226 8.01 -8.41 19.75
N GLU A 227 8.97 -8.52 20.69
CA GLU A 227 9.22 -9.73 21.49
C GLU A 227 7.98 -10.25 22.24
N ASP A 228 7.14 -9.35 22.70
CA ASP A 228 5.95 -9.65 23.49
C ASP A 228 4.68 -9.82 22.64
N GLN A 229 4.77 -9.93 21.31
CA GLN A 229 3.66 -10.30 20.45
C GLN A 229 3.46 -11.82 20.41
N ARG A 230 2.21 -12.24 20.27
CA ARG A 230 1.84 -13.64 20.22
C ARG A 230 2.35 -14.35 18.96
N PHE A 231 2.38 -13.64 17.83
CA PHE A 231 2.92 -14.09 16.54
C PHE A 231 3.29 -12.87 15.68
N GLY A 232 4.04 -13.09 14.61
CA GLY A 232 4.38 -12.09 13.60
C GLY A 232 3.52 -12.27 12.36
N TYR A 233 4.12 -12.79 11.28
CA TYR A 233 3.40 -13.08 10.04
C TYR A 233 2.95 -14.54 9.98
N VAL A 234 1.69 -14.75 9.62
CA VAL A 234 1.11 -16.05 9.32
C VAL A 234 0.64 -16.04 7.87
N MET A 235 1.09 -16.99 7.08
CA MET A 235 0.71 -17.15 5.67
C MET A 235 -0.02 -18.48 5.51
N SER A 236 -1.34 -18.42 5.34
CA SER A 236 -2.24 -19.55 5.25
C SER A 236 -2.78 -19.66 3.83
N HIS A 237 -2.67 -20.84 3.21
CA HIS A 237 -3.11 -21.10 1.83
C HIS A 237 -2.51 -20.13 0.79
N CYS A 238 -1.38 -19.49 1.09
CA CYS A 238 -0.74 -18.55 0.20
C CYS A 238 0.07 -19.24 -0.88
N ARG A 239 0.17 -18.59 -2.05
CA ARG A 239 1.05 -18.99 -3.15
C ARG A 239 2.25 -18.07 -3.19
N PHE A 240 3.44 -18.65 -3.35
CA PHE A 240 4.69 -17.94 -3.58
C PHE A 240 5.06 -18.13 -5.05
N GLU A 241 5.02 -17.06 -5.80
CA GLU A 241 5.26 -17.06 -7.25
C GLU A 241 6.44 -16.15 -7.61
N SER A 242 7.02 -16.34 -8.78
CA SER A 242 8.14 -15.53 -9.24
C SER A 242 8.29 -15.58 -10.76
N ASN A 243 8.83 -14.50 -11.33
CA ASN A 243 9.37 -14.49 -12.70
C ASN A 243 10.90 -14.53 -12.75
N CYS A 244 11.54 -14.90 -11.63
CA CYS A 244 12.98 -15.14 -11.60
C CYS A 244 13.34 -16.38 -12.43
N PRO A 245 14.46 -16.38 -13.18
CA PRO A 245 14.89 -17.56 -13.92
C PRO A 245 15.21 -18.71 -12.97
N GLU A 246 14.85 -19.91 -13.37
CA GLU A 246 15.29 -21.14 -12.69
C GLU A 246 16.81 -21.21 -12.71
N LYS A 247 17.42 -21.69 -11.61
CA LYS A 247 18.87 -21.88 -11.49
C LYS A 247 19.30 -23.22 -12.04
#